data_cc77154a7e8ec88a7446461069bf41e0
#
_entry.id   cc77154a7e8ec88a7446461069bf41e0
#
_cell.length_a   1.000
_cell.length_b   1.000
_cell.length_c   1.000
_cell.angle_alpha   90.00
_cell.angle_beta   90.00
_cell.angle_gamma   90.00
#
_symmetry.space_group_name_H-M   'P 1'
#
loop_
_entity.id
_entity.type
_entity.pdbx_description
1 polymer ?
#
loop_
_entity_poly.entity_id
_entity_poly.type
_entity_poly.pdbx_seq_one_letter_code
_entity_poly.pdbx_strand_id
1 'polypeptide(L)'
;MYKVTVVIALLFLGSSLGFAQQDSIDVGVYYHPNATEEISQKEEEEIKNCLSDFLLSLQPGQNRSKTIDRSDFGLNYGFINQAQYSYAHKSSTHFKPGISFVKKIDDDTFEVKISFISATETPVLKFIHALLLKRMSDGLLSVFSTFERNTSTWNRQVVGNITYVYKDSIGFDHQRAIEMYEFSSQLAVLFGCEPIAINYYKFRNPVDLFQNIGLDYITNQYFGEMGGFALQSKRMILAANNSEYYPHELCHIYTHQNRGGNSFNPYADEGLATYLGGSGELSLAKILQYTEEVFLTDDKDTFVEFKSLYSRMPNDINFAYGISGLLVENLHREYGFEAVKELLYSGDTFESYLAVINKYLHITEANFDGRVRQLLKEYNRRNNK
;
A
#
# COMPACT_ATOMS: atom_id res chain seq x y z
N MET A 1 6.44 10.93 23.85
CA MET A 1 6.20 11.43 22.47
C MET A 1 5.98 10.17 21.63
N TYR A 2 4.73 9.80 21.37
CA TYR A 2 4.40 8.56 20.65
C TYR A 2 4.53 8.80 19.16
N LYS A 3 5.48 8.09 18.51
CA LYS A 3 5.58 8.05 17.05
C LYS A 3 4.52 7.08 16.53
N VAL A 4 3.55 7.58 15.78
CA VAL A 4 2.52 6.75 15.15
C VAL A 4 2.98 6.43 13.74
N THR A 5 3.39 5.19 13.51
CA THR A 5 3.67 4.68 12.15
C THR A 5 2.37 4.15 11.56
N VAL A 6 1.92 4.75 10.47
CA VAL A 6 0.73 4.29 9.73
C VAL A 6 1.21 3.58 8.47
N VAL A 7 1.22 2.26 8.47
CA VAL A 7 1.29 1.47 7.23
C VAL A 7 -0.11 1.48 6.62
N ILE A 8 -0.24 2.03 5.41
CA ILE A 8 -1.51 2.06 4.70
C ILE A 8 -1.63 0.74 3.94
N ALA A 9 -2.06 -0.30 4.62
CA ALA A 9 -2.63 -1.47 3.97
C ALA A 9 -4.15 -1.29 3.92
N LEU A 10 -4.76 -1.42 2.77
CA LEU A 10 -6.16 -1.07 2.55
C LEU A 10 -6.96 -2.27 2.10
N LEU A 11 -7.85 -2.71 2.98
CA LEU A 11 -8.90 -3.67 2.67
C LEU A 11 -10.17 -2.96 2.19
N PHE A 12 -10.77 -3.49 1.14
CA PHE A 12 -12.15 -3.25 0.78
C PHE A 12 -13.07 -4.03 1.74
N LEU A 13 -13.57 -3.38 2.79
CA LEU A 13 -14.77 -3.87 3.46
C LEU A 13 -15.97 -3.16 2.82
N GLY A 14 -16.65 -3.90 1.95
CA GLY A 14 -17.91 -3.47 1.38
C GLY A 14 -19.01 -3.47 2.43
N SER A 15 -19.21 -2.37 3.11
CA SER A 15 -20.48 -2.07 3.77
C SER A 15 -21.27 -1.13 2.86
N SER A 16 -22.33 -1.66 2.23
CA SER A 16 -23.30 -0.89 1.46
C SER A 16 -24.13 -0.01 2.43
N LEU A 17 -23.56 1.11 2.84
CA LEU A 17 -24.34 2.20 3.40
C LEU A 17 -24.90 2.99 2.22
N GLY A 18 -26.23 3.08 2.11
CA GLY A 18 -26.91 3.90 1.10
C GLY A 18 -26.53 5.37 1.25
N PHE A 19 -25.58 5.80 0.45
CA PHE A 19 -25.19 7.20 0.33
C PHE A 19 -26.15 7.88 -0.67
N ALA A 20 -26.60 9.07 -0.32
CA ALA A 20 -27.26 9.93 -1.30
C ALA A 20 -26.22 10.22 -2.41
N GLN A 21 -26.57 9.87 -3.64
CA GLN A 21 -25.75 10.12 -4.81
C GLN A 21 -25.56 11.63 -4.96
N GLN A 22 -24.34 12.11 -4.95
CA GLN A 22 -24.03 13.50 -5.25
C GLN A 22 -23.72 13.58 -6.75
N ASP A 23 -24.52 14.37 -7.47
CA ASP A 23 -24.43 14.46 -8.93
C ASP A 23 -23.22 15.28 -9.40
N SER A 24 -22.65 16.11 -8.53
CA SER A 24 -21.44 16.90 -8.81
C SER A 24 -20.65 17.16 -7.55
N ILE A 25 -19.32 17.31 -7.70
CA ILE A 25 -18.44 17.84 -6.65
C ILE A 25 -18.05 19.25 -7.06
N ASP A 26 -18.41 20.22 -6.21
CA ASP A 26 -17.92 21.59 -6.35
C ASP A 26 -16.45 21.63 -5.92
N VAL A 27 -15.57 21.79 -6.91
CA VAL A 27 -14.12 21.94 -6.68
C VAL A 27 -13.85 23.44 -6.60
N GLY A 28 -13.65 23.93 -5.39
CA GLY A 28 -13.25 25.32 -5.15
C GLY A 28 -11.91 25.64 -5.80
N VAL A 29 -11.70 26.94 -6.10
CA VAL A 29 -10.44 27.45 -6.65
C VAL A 29 -9.84 28.41 -5.63
N TYR A 30 -8.65 28.08 -5.11
CA TYR A 30 -8.00 28.78 -4.00
C TYR A 30 -6.60 29.28 -4.35
N TYR A 31 -6.29 29.51 -5.61
CA TYR A 31 -4.96 30.01 -5.98
C TYR A 31 -4.93 31.52 -6.14
N HIS A 32 -3.75 32.09 -5.94
CA HIS A 32 -3.53 33.50 -6.17
C HIS A 32 -3.70 33.82 -7.67
N PRO A 33 -4.37 34.95 -8.04
CA PRO A 33 -4.60 35.31 -9.45
C PRO A 33 -3.33 35.31 -10.32
N ASN A 34 -2.17 35.66 -9.76
CA ASN A 34 -0.91 35.65 -10.49
C ASN A 34 -0.32 34.24 -10.73
N ALA A 35 -0.88 33.20 -10.12
CA ALA A 35 -0.45 31.80 -10.38
C ALA A 35 -1.05 31.23 -11.67
N THR A 36 -1.81 32.02 -12.43
CA THR A 36 -2.60 31.56 -13.60
C THR A 36 -2.43 32.45 -14.82
N GLU A 37 -1.37 33.26 -14.88
CA GLU A 37 -1.15 34.19 -16.01
C GLU A 37 -1.14 33.50 -17.40
N GLU A 38 -0.92 32.20 -17.44
CA GLU A 38 -0.84 31.40 -18.66
C GLU A 38 -2.08 30.55 -18.95
N ILE A 39 -3.16 30.64 -18.12
CA ILE A 39 -4.34 29.78 -18.25
C ILE A 39 -5.55 30.61 -18.65
N SER A 40 -6.17 30.24 -19.77
CA SER A 40 -7.40 30.85 -20.23
C SER A 40 -8.59 30.39 -19.38
N GLN A 41 -9.67 31.18 -19.37
CA GLN A 41 -10.92 30.85 -18.69
C GLN A 41 -11.49 29.50 -19.17
N LYS A 42 -11.33 29.18 -20.46
CA LYS A 42 -11.76 27.90 -21.05
C LYS A 42 -10.97 26.73 -20.46
N GLU A 43 -9.64 26.84 -20.37
CA GLU A 43 -8.77 25.82 -19.78
C GLU A 43 -9.07 25.62 -18.30
N GLU A 44 -9.35 26.71 -17.57
CA GLU A 44 -9.75 26.62 -16.16
C GLU A 44 -11.04 25.80 -15.99
N GLU A 45 -12.03 26.03 -16.84
CA GLU A 45 -13.29 25.28 -16.82
C GLU A 45 -13.09 23.80 -17.20
N GLU A 46 -12.28 23.51 -18.21
CA GLU A 46 -11.91 22.14 -18.60
C GLU A 46 -11.20 21.40 -17.45
N ILE A 47 -10.28 22.07 -16.75
CA ILE A 47 -9.56 21.51 -15.58
C ILE A 47 -10.55 21.20 -14.45
N LYS A 48 -11.44 22.14 -14.11
CA LYS A 48 -12.45 21.94 -13.06
C LYS A 48 -13.37 20.76 -13.38
N ASN A 49 -13.84 20.65 -14.61
CA ASN A 49 -14.70 19.56 -15.05
C ASN A 49 -13.98 18.21 -14.97
N CYS A 50 -12.75 18.13 -15.48
CA CYS A 50 -11.95 16.91 -15.40
C CYS A 50 -11.71 16.46 -13.94
N LEU A 51 -11.38 17.40 -13.05
CA LEU A 51 -11.14 17.08 -11.64
C LEU A 51 -12.44 16.74 -10.90
N SER A 52 -13.55 17.39 -11.22
CA SER A 52 -14.87 17.04 -10.66
C SER A 52 -15.25 15.61 -11.02
N ASP A 53 -15.12 15.21 -12.27
CA ASP A 53 -15.38 13.85 -12.73
C ASP A 53 -14.46 12.82 -12.08
N PHE A 54 -13.17 13.16 -11.96
CA PHE A 54 -12.18 12.33 -11.27
C PHE A 54 -12.58 12.11 -9.81
N LEU A 55 -12.87 13.18 -9.07
CA LEU A 55 -13.21 13.12 -7.65
C LEU A 55 -14.55 12.43 -7.39
N LEU A 56 -15.54 12.62 -8.28
CA LEU A 56 -16.81 11.90 -8.24
C LEU A 56 -16.59 10.39 -8.34
N SER A 57 -15.70 9.95 -9.22
CA SER A 57 -15.39 8.53 -9.40
C SER A 57 -14.73 7.87 -8.19
N LEU A 58 -14.21 8.67 -7.26
CA LEU A 58 -13.60 8.19 -6.01
C LEU A 58 -14.62 7.98 -4.90
N GLN A 59 -15.86 8.43 -5.06
CA GLN A 59 -16.90 8.21 -4.06
C GLN A 59 -17.29 6.73 -3.99
N PRO A 60 -17.63 6.21 -2.80
CA PRO A 60 -18.07 4.84 -2.64
C PRO A 60 -19.31 4.55 -3.51
N GLY A 61 -19.28 3.44 -4.24
CA GLY A 61 -20.39 3.00 -5.08
C GLY A 61 -20.48 3.65 -6.48
N GLN A 62 -19.57 4.56 -6.80
CA GLN A 62 -19.51 5.16 -8.15
C GLN A 62 -18.72 4.29 -9.13
N ASN A 63 -19.15 4.30 -10.39
CA ASN A 63 -18.37 3.72 -11.48
C ASN A 63 -17.09 4.55 -11.68
N ARG A 64 -15.96 3.86 -11.90
CA ARG A 64 -14.69 4.52 -12.17
C ARG A 64 -14.79 5.43 -13.37
N SER A 65 -14.35 6.68 -13.22
CA SER A 65 -14.32 7.67 -14.30
C SER A 65 -13.53 7.20 -15.50
N LYS A 66 -13.93 7.64 -16.69
CA LYS A 66 -13.18 7.48 -17.94
C LYS A 66 -11.93 8.38 -17.96
N THR A 67 -11.89 9.40 -17.10
CA THR A 67 -10.78 10.38 -17.02
C THR A 67 -9.56 9.86 -16.28
N ILE A 68 -9.60 8.66 -15.66
CA ILE A 68 -8.44 8.05 -15.02
C ILE A 68 -7.79 7.08 -15.98
N ASP A 69 -6.54 7.32 -16.33
CA ASP A 69 -5.75 6.28 -16.95
C ASP A 69 -5.59 5.12 -15.97
N ARG A 70 -6.13 3.95 -16.35
CA ARG A 70 -6.07 2.75 -15.51
C ARG A 70 -4.64 2.30 -15.22
N SER A 71 -3.69 2.68 -16.09
CA SER A 71 -2.27 2.39 -15.89
C SER A 71 -1.69 3.13 -14.68
N ASP A 72 -2.21 4.32 -14.36
CA ASP A 72 -1.74 5.18 -13.27
C ASP A 72 -2.53 5.02 -11.96
N PHE A 73 -3.61 4.26 -11.97
CA PHE A 73 -4.47 4.09 -10.80
C PHE A 73 -3.68 3.65 -9.55
N GLY A 74 -2.76 2.70 -9.71
CA GLY A 74 -1.93 2.22 -8.60
C GLY A 74 -1.02 3.29 -8.01
N LEU A 75 -0.48 4.22 -8.84
CA LEU A 75 0.39 5.30 -8.38
C LEU A 75 -0.36 6.42 -7.67
N ASN A 76 -1.66 6.55 -7.94
CA ASN A 76 -2.55 7.47 -7.23
C ASN A 76 -3.21 6.83 -6.00
N TYR A 77 -2.87 5.59 -5.66
CA TYR A 77 -3.54 4.79 -4.64
C TYR A 77 -3.61 5.47 -3.27
N GLY A 78 -2.52 6.01 -2.78
CA GLY A 78 -2.49 6.71 -1.48
C GLY A 78 -3.41 7.93 -1.45
N PHE A 79 -3.50 8.67 -2.55
CA PHE A 79 -4.42 9.79 -2.72
C PHE A 79 -5.88 9.31 -2.77
N ILE A 80 -6.16 8.32 -3.61
CA ILE A 80 -7.49 7.76 -3.81
C ILE A 80 -8.09 7.33 -2.47
N ASN A 81 -7.32 6.65 -1.63
CA ASN A 81 -7.76 6.21 -0.33
C ASN A 81 -8.02 7.36 0.64
N GLN A 82 -7.15 8.36 0.68
CA GLN A 82 -7.37 9.54 1.53
C GLN A 82 -8.61 10.31 1.06
N ALA A 83 -8.83 10.42 -0.24
CA ALA A 83 -10.02 11.03 -0.80
C ALA A 83 -11.28 10.23 -0.46
N GLN A 84 -11.28 8.91 -0.66
CA GLN A 84 -12.41 8.04 -0.31
C GLN A 84 -12.74 8.11 1.18
N TYR A 85 -11.72 8.06 2.04
CA TYR A 85 -11.91 8.25 3.48
C TYR A 85 -12.57 9.60 3.79
N SER A 86 -12.12 10.67 3.15
CA SER A 86 -12.67 12.02 3.32
C SER A 86 -14.14 12.13 2.88
N TYR A 87 -14.56 11.37 1.87
CA TYR A 87 -15.96 11.31 1.42
C TYR A 87 -16.84 10.39 2.28
N ALA A 88 -16.28 9.31 2.80
CA ALA A 88 -17.05 8.35 3.61
C ALA A 88 -17.44 8.89 4.99
N HIS A 89 -16.67 9.81 5.54
CA HIS A 89 -16.93 10.38 6.86
C HIS A 89 -17.92 11.56 6.76
N LYS A 90 -19.19 11.29 6.97
CA LYS A 90 -20.28 12.30 7.11
C LYS A 90 -20.22 13.11 8.41
N SER A 91 -19.09 13.13 9.11
CA SER A 91 -18.95 13.89 10.36
C SER A 91 -18.70 15.39 10.08
N SER A 92 -18.76 16.20 11.14
CA SER A 92 -18.43 17.64 11.12
C SER A 92 -17.04 17.99 10.57
N THR A 93 -16.20 16.97 10.31
CA THR A 93 -14.84 17.06 9.77
C THR A 93 -14.76 16.77 8.27
N HIS A 94 -15.85 16.97 7.53
CA HIS A 94 -15.86 16.73 6.08
C HIS A 94 -14.83 17.63 5.37
N PHE A 95 -13.96 17.00 4.58
CA PHE A 95 -12.91 17.71 3.83
C PHE A 95 -13.40 18.04 2.42
N LYS A 96 -13.26 19.31 2.04
CA LYS A 96 -13.60 19.78 0.70
C LYS A 96 -12.36 19.85 -0.18
N PRO A 97 -12.44 19.34 -1.43
CA PRO A 97 -11.36 19.52 -2.38
C PRO A 97 -11.35 20.95 -2.92
N GLY A 98 -10.16 21.48 -3.17
CA GLY A 98 -9.98 22.74 -3.84
C GLY A 98 -8.70 22.76 -4.66
N ILE A 99 -8.72 23.43 -5.82
CA ILE A 99 -7.55 23.64 -6.64
C ILE A 99 -6.73 24.76 -5.99
N SER A 100 -5.54 24.42 -5.52
CA SER A 100 -4.62 25.38 -4.87
C SER A 100 -3.49 25.86 -5.78
N PHE A 101 -3.28 25.20 -6.91
CA PHE A 101 -2.24 25.55 -7.88
C PHE A 101 -2.56 24.97 -9.24
N VAL A 102 -2.31 25.73 -10.30
CA VAL A 102 -2.33 25.27 -11.69
C VAL A 102 -1.14 25.89 -12.42
N LYS A 103 -0.41 25.08 -13.16
CA LYS A 103 0.67 25.49 -14.04
C LYS A 103 0.53 24.82 -15.38
N LYS A 104 0.49 25.60 -16.46
CA LYS A 104 0.62 25.08 -17.82
C LYS A 104 2.06 24.67 -18.07
N ILE A 105 2.28 23.40 -18.43
CA ILE A 105 3.61 22.87 -18.75
C ILE A 105 3.87 23.00 -20.25
N ASP A 106 2.87 22.65 -21.05
CA ASP A 106 2.82 22.82 -22.50
C ASP A 106 1.35 22.95 -22.93
N ASP A 107 1.08 22.96 -24.24
CA ASP A 107 -0.28 23.18 -24.77
C ASP A 107 -1.29 22.09 -24.35
N ASP A 108 -0.82 20.90 -24.05
CA ASP A 108 -1.65 19.73 -23.74
C ASP A 108 -1.49 19.22 -22.29
N THR A 109 -0.60 19.82 -21.51
CA THR A 109 -0.26 19.32 -20.18
C THR A 109 -0.33 20.39 -19.11
N PHE A 110 -1.06 20.09 -18.02
CA PHE A 110 -1.16 20.97 -16.86
C PHE A 110 -0.70 20.20 -15.60
N GLU A 111 0.03 20.88 -14.72
CA GLU A 111 0.25 20.43 -13.35
C GLU A 111 -0.78 21.11 -12.45
N VAL A 112 -1.49 20.30 -11.67
CA VAL A 112 -2.53 20.79 -10.76
C VAL A 112 -2.26 20.25 -9.36
N LYS A 113 -2.41 21.11 -8.33
CA LYS A 113 -2.41 20.67 -6.94
C LYS A 113 -3.81 20.81 -6.35
N ILE A 114 -4.31 19.71 -5.79
CA ILE A 114 -5.59 19.67 -5.09
C ILE A 114 -5.31 19.61 -3.59
N SER A 115 -5.92 20.52 -2.84
CA SER A 115 -5.90 20.54 -1.38
C SER A 115 -7.23 20.03 -0.84
N PHE A 116 -7.19 19.24 0.22
CA PHE A 116 -8.38 18.86 0.97
C PHE A 116 -8.38 19.55 2.32
N ILE A 117 -9.36 20.41 2.55
CA ILE A 117 -9.45 21.27 3.73
C ILE A 117 -10.76 20.98 4.46
N SER A 118 -10.72 20.86 5.81
CA SER A 118 -11.91 20.62 6.60
C SER A 118 -12.87 21.82 6.56
N ALA A 119 -14.17 21.53 6.57
CA ALA A 119 -15.23 22.53 6.62
C ALA A 119 -15.61 22.93 8.07
N THR A 120 -14.66 22.93 9.00
CA THR A 120 -14.85 23.31 10.39
C THR A 120 -14.53 24.79 10.63
N GLU A 121 -14.92 25.36 11.78
CA GLU A 121 -14.58 26.75 12.16
C GLU A 121 -13.09 27.01 12.16
N THR A 122 -12.29 26.01 12.53
CA THR A 122 -10.83 26.04 12.38
C THR A 122 -10.46 25.12 11.23
N PRO A 123 -10.20 25.64 10.01
CA PRO A 123 -9.85 24.82 8.87
C PRO A 123 -8.56 24.03 9.09
N VAL A 124 -8.59 22.74 8.79
CA VAL A 124 -7.44 21.84 8.85
C VAL A 124 -7.14 21.32 7.46
N LEU A 125 -5.92 21.48 7.01
CA LEU A 125 -5.42 20.87 5.78
C LEU A 125 -5.19 19.38 6.02
N LYS A 126 -5.85 18.53 5.23
CA LYS A 126 -5.72 17.07 5.34
C LYS A 126 -4.56 16.55 4.49
N PHE A 127 -4.54 16.93 3.22
CA PHE A 127 -3.45 16.60 2.29
C PHE A 127 -3.45 17.52 1.07
N ILE A 128 -2.32 17.56 0.36
CA ILE A 128 -2.15 18.18 -0.95
C ILE A 128 -1.64 17.11 -1.91
N HIS A 129 -2.28 16.98 -3.06
CA HIS A 129 -1.86 16.07 -4.11
C HIS A 129 -1.61 16.79 -5.42
N ALA A 130 -0.41 16.59 -5.98
CA ALA A 130 -0.02 17.07 -7.29
C ALA A 130 -0.37 16.03 -8.36
N LEU A 131 -1.06 16.45 -9.39
CA LEU A 131 -1.50 15.64 -10.52
C LEU A 131 -1.03 16.26 -11.83
N LEU A 132 -0.91 15.45 -12.87
CA LEU A 132 -0.82 15.92 -14.25
C LEU A 132 -2.18 15.72 -14.92
N LEU A 133 -2.65 16.75 -15.62
CA LEU A 133 -3.74 16.63 -16.55
C LEU A 133 -3.19 16.69 -17.95
N LYS A 134 -3.44 15.67 -18.76
CA LYS A 134 -2.98 15.62 -20.16
C LYS A 134 -4.17 15.56 -21.09
N ARG A 135 -4.10 16.35 -22.16
CA ARG A 135 -5.10 16.32 -23.23
C ARG A 135 -4.89 15.07 -24.08
N MET A 136 -5.92 14.27 -24.17
CA MET A 136 -5.92 13.04 -24.95
C MET A 136 -6.28 13.33 -26.42
N SER A 137 -6.17 12.32 -27.27
CA SER A 137 -6.44 12.43 -28.72
C SER A 137 -7.90 12.80 -29.07
N ASP A 138 -8.83 12.59 -28.13
CA ASP A 138 -10.24 13.00 -28.23
C ASP A 138 -10.48 14.46 -27.78
N GLY A 139 -9.41 15.16 -27.36
CA GLY A 139 -9.45 16.53 -26.88
C GLY A 139 -9.81 16.69 -25.40
N LEU A 140 -10.15 15.61 -24.69
CA LEU A 140 -10.48 15.65 -23.26
C LEU A 140 -9.25 15.56 -22.39
N LEU A 141 -9.31 16.18 -21.21
CA LEU A 141 -8.28 16.05 -20.19
C LEU A 141 -8.45 14.73 -19.44
N SER A 142 -7.31 14.07 -19.15
CA SER A 142 -7.23 12.89 -18.29
C SER A 142 -6.21 13.08 -17.18
N VAL A 143 -6.46 12.43 -16.03
CA VAL A 143 -5.64 12.55 -14.81
C VAL A 143 -4.54 11.51 -14.79
N PHE A 144 -3.33 11.96 -14.57
CA PHE A 144 -2.11 11.13 -14.45
C PHE A 144 -1.37 11.46 -13.15
N SER A 145 -0.61 10.49 -12.66
CA SER A 145 0.36 10.71 -11.58
C SER A 145 1.53 11.57 -12.06
N THR A 146 2.13 12.32 -11.15
CA THR A 146 3.41 13.00 -11.39
C THR A 146 4.61 12.06 -11.35
N PHE A 147 4.43 10.79 -10.99
CA PHE A 147 5.48 9.83 -10.69
C PHE A 147 6.48 9.63 -11.82
N GLU A 148 6.00 9.36 -13.04
CA GLU A 148 6.90 9.16 -14.18
C GLU A 148 7.76 10.40 -14.45
N ARG A 149 7.16 11.58 -14.42
CA ARG A 149 7.90 12.84 -14.59
C ARG A 149 8.96 13.00 -13.50
N ASN A 150 8.58 12.74 -12.26
CA ASN A 150 9.47 12.93 -11.10
C ASN A 150 10.63 11.94 -11.06
N THR A 151 10.48 10.78 -11.70
CA THR A 151 11.49 9.71 -11.72
C THR A 151 12.18 9.54 -13.08
N SER A 152 11.81 10.32 -14.10
CA SER A 152 12.30 10.17 -15.49
C SER A 152 13.81 10.32 -15.64
N THR A 153 14.44 11.11 -14.79
CA THR A 153 15.89 11.41 -14.82
C THR A 153 16.70 10.53 -13.85
N TRP A 154 16.06 9.60 -13.16
CA TRP A 154 16.74 8.76 -12.19
C TRP A 154 17.61 7.69 -12.86
N ASN A 155 18.68 7.32 -12.18
CA ASN A 155 19.57 6.26 -12.63
C ASN A 155 18.84 4.92 -12.73
N ARG A 156 19.30 4.07 -13.65
CA ARG A 156 18.76 2.72 -13.82
C ARG A 156 19.90 1.72 -13.79
N GLN A 157 19.72 0.63 -13.04
CA GLN A 157 20.66 -0.48 -12.99
C GLN A 157 19.90 -1.80 -12.94
N VAL A 158 20.37 -2.79 -13.69
CA VAL A 158 19.76 -4.12 -13.75
C VAL A 158 20.62 -5.12 -12.98
N VAL A 159 19.99 -5.86 -12.06
CA VAL A 159 20.61 -7.01 -11.39
C VAL A 159 19.63 -8.18 -11.48
N GLY A 160 20.02 -9.22 -12.22
CA GLY A 160 19.15 -10.35 -12.54
C GLY A 160 17.85 -9.91 -13.23
N ASN A 161 16.72 -10.26 -12.63
CA ASN A 161 15.38 -9.91 -13.12
C ASN A 161 14.84 -8.57 -12.57
N ILE A 162 15.63 -7.80 -11.83
CA ILE A 162 15.22 -6.58 -11.16
C ILE A 162 15.87 -5.36 -11.81
N THR A 163 15.07 -4.41 -12.25
CA THR A 163 15.50 -3.09 -12.71
C THR A 163 15.34 -2.10 -11.56
N TYR A 164 16.45 -1.66 -11.01
CA TYR A 164 16.50 -0.62 -9.97
C TYR A 164 16.45 0.77 -10.59
N VAL A 165 15.65 1.65 -10.00
CA VAL A 165 15.50 3.05 -10.37
C VAL A 165 15.72 3.90 -9.11
N TYR A 166 16.72 4.80 -9.12
CA TYR A 166 17.14 5.52 -7.93
C TYR A 166 17.77 6.88 -8.25
N LYS A 167 17.71 7.80 -7.29
CA LYS A 167 18.42 9.09 -7.39
C LYS A 167 19.92 8.88 -7.17
N ASP A 168 20.74 9.54 -7.94
CA ASP A 168 22.22 9.52 -7.77
C ASP A 168 22.65 9.88 -6.34
N SER A 169 21.96 10.84 -5.72
CA SER A 169 22.25 11.33 -4.37
C SER A 169 22.10 10.33 -3.23
N ILE A 170 21.44 9.18 -3.46
CA ILE A 170 21.26 8.12 -2.44
C ILE A 170 22.13 6.89 -2.71
N GLY A 171 22.88 6.88 -3.82
CA GLY A 171 23.78 5.80 -4.18
C GLY A 171 23.08 4.47 -4.49
N PHE A 172 23.90 3.44 -4.78
CA PHE A 172 23.44 2.09 -5.07
C PHE A 172 24.32 1.05 -4.36
N ASP A 173 23.70 0.15 -3.59
CA ASP A 173 24.37 -0.96 -2.93
C ASP A 173 24.21 -2.24 -3.78
N HIS A 174 25.26 -2.59 -4.50
CA HIS A 174 25.26 -3.75 -5.40
C HIS A 174 25.09 -5.08 -4.66
N GLN A 175 25.63 -5.18 -3.44
CA GLN A 175 25.52 -6.41 -2.64
C GLN A 175 24.08 -6.65 -2.20
N ARG A 176 23.39 -5.61 -1.73
CA ARG A 176 21.97 -5.68 -1.39
C ARG A 176 21.08 -6.02 -2.60
N ALA A 177 21.42 -5.50 -3.76
CA ALA A 177 20.72 -5.83 -5.00
C ALA A 177 20.91 -7.30 -5.41
N ILE A 178 22.12 -7.87 -5.20
CA ILE A 178 22.36 -9.31 -5.42
C ILE A 178 21.53 -10.15 -4.42
N GLU A 179 21.52 -9.81 -3.15
CA GLU A 179 20.71 -10.50 -2.14
C GLU A 179 19.22 -10.52 -2.50
N MET A 180 18.71 -9.40 -3.03
CA MET A 180 17.31 -9.30 -3.50
C MET A 180 17.04 -10.17 -4.73
N TYR A 181 17.98 -10.23 -5.67
CA TYR A 181 17.90 -11.11 -6.83
C TYR A 181 17.90 -12.59 -6.42
N GLU A 182 18.78 -12.99 -5.48
CA GLU A 182 18.84 -14.35 -4.95
C GLU A 182 17.50 -14.71 -4.27
N PHE A 183 16.95 -13.80 -3.48
CA PHE A 183 15.64 -13.99 -2.86
C PHE A 183 14.52 -14.11 -3.90
N SER A 184 14.56 -13.31 -4.97
CA SER A 184 13.63 -13.43 -6.10
C SER A 184 13.70 -14.81 -6.75
N SER A 185 14.91 -15.33 -6.92
CA SER A 185 15.13 -16.67 -7.49
C SER A 185 14.58 -17.77 -6.56
N GLN A 186 14.73 -17.63 -5.25
CA GLN A 186 14.14 -18.56 -4.29
C GLN A 186 12.60 -18.55 -4.34
N LEU A 187 11.98 -17.37 -4.43
CA LEU A 187 10.53 -17.27 -4.61
C LEU A 187 10.07 -17.93 -5.92
N ALA A 188 10.79 -17.73 -7.02
CA ALA A 188 10.48 -18.38 -8.29
C ALA A 188 10.45 -19.92 -8.16
N VAL A 189 11.43 -20.49 -7.47
CA VAL A 189 11.46 -21.94 -7.17
C VAL A 189 10.26 -22.35 -6.30
N LEU A 190 9.94 -21.62 -5.23
CA LEU A 190 8.81 -21.93 -4.34
C LEU A 190 7.47 -21.89 -5.09
N PHE A 191 7.27 -20.88 -5.93
CA PHE A 191 6.04 -20.76 -6.72
C PHE A 191 6.01 -21.67 -7.96
N GLY A 192 7.14 -22.25 -8.36
CA GLY A 192 7.27 -23.08 -9.56
C GLY A 192 7.14 -22.28 -10.86
N CYS A 193 7.71 -21.09 -10.90
CA CYS A 193 7.67 -20.17 -12.04
C CYS A 193 9.07 -19.64 -12.37
N GLU A 194 9.21 -18.99 -13.54
CA GLU A 194 10.40 -18.22 -13.85
C GLU A 194 10.48 -16.95 -12.99
N PRO A 195 11.70 -16.42 -12.73
CA PRO A 195 11.86 -15.14 -12.03
C PRO A 195 11.09 -14.01 -12.71
N ILE A 196 10.27 -13.32 -11.95
CA ILE A 196 9.39 -12.25 -12.43
C ILE A 196 10.20 -10.98 -12.64
N ALA A 197 10.11 -10.35 -13.81
CA ALA A 197 10.74 -9.05 -14.05
C ALA A 197 10.10 -7.95 -13.19
N ILE A 198 10.90 -7.24 -12.41
CA ILE A 198 10.49 -6.27 -11.38
C ILE A 198 11.09 -4.90 -11.68
N ASN A 199 10.30 -3.83 -11.51
CA ASN A 199 10.80 -2.48 -11.40
C ASN A 199 10.87 -2.08 -9.93
N TYR A 200 12.05 -1.79 -9.43
CA TYR A 200 12.32 -1.46 -8.04
C TYR A 200 12.73 0.01 -7.92
N TYR A 201 11.88 0.83 -7.33
CA TYR A 201 12.15 2.25 -7.10
C TYR A 201 12.65 2.46 -5.68
N LYS A 202 13.89 2.92 -5.53
CA LYS A 202 14.51 3.22 -4.24
C LYS A 202 14.29 4.67 -3.86
N PHE A 203 13.71 4.90 -2.70
CA PHE A 203 13.54 6.21 -2.08
C PHE A 203 14.32 6.26 -0.76
N ARG A 204 14.71 7.46 -0.35
CA ARG A 204 15.43 7.67 0.90
C ARG A 204 14.61 7.29 2.13
N ASN A 205 13.33 7.61 2.13
CA ASN A 205 12.38 7.40 3.22
C ASN A 205 10.94 7.58 2.71
N PRO A 206 9.90 7.32 3.55
CA PRO A 206 8.51 7.49 3.16
C PRO A 206 8.13 8.89 2.69
N VAL A 207 8.72 9.96 3.24
CA VAL A 207 8.45 11.34 2.78
C VAL A 207 8.91 11.52 1.35
N ASP A 208 10.13 11.05 1.02
CA ASP A 208 10.66 11.10 -0.36
C ASP A 208 9.79 10.28 -1.32
N LEU A 209 9.30 9.11 -0.90
CA LEU A 209 8.35 8.31 -1.68
C LEU A 209 7.06 9.08 -1.97
N PHE A 210 6.39 9.58 -0.92
CA PHE A 210 5.10 10.25 -1.06
C PHE A 210 5.19 11.50 -1.92
N GLN A 211 6.24 12.32 -1.75
CA GLN A 211 6.47 13.49 -2.61
C GLN A 211 6.64 13.11 -4.08
N ASN A 212 7.32 12.00 -4.37
CA ASN A 212 7.53 11.59 -5.76
C ASN A 212 6.29 10.97 -6.41
N ILE A 213 5.37 10.40 -5.64
CA ILE A 213 4.05 9.99 -6.16
C ILE A 213 3.01 11.12 -6.16
N GLY A 214 3.41 12.33 -5.81
CA GLY A 214 2.58 13.53 -5.89
C GLY A 214 1.92 13.97 -4.58
N LEU A 215 2.12 13.27 -3.46
CA LEU A 215 1.61 13.72 -2.16
C LEU A 215 2.57 14.72 -1.53
N ASP A 216 2.40 16.00 -1.84
CA ASP A 216 3.25 17.08 -1.33
C ASP A 216 3.09 17.25 0.19
N TYR A 217 1.90 17.01 0.70
CA TYR A 217 1.57 17.05 2.11
C TYR A 217 0.50 16.02 2.45
N ILE A 218 0.64 15.37 3.59
CA ILE A 218 -0.38 14.51 4.19
C ILE A 218 -0.31 14.63 5.71
N THR A 219 -1.46 14.78 6.37
CA THR A 219 -1.54 14.80 7.84
C THR A 219 -0.99 13.47 8.36
N ASN A 220 -0.10 13.51 9.33
CA ASN A 220 0.63 12.33 9.84
C ASN A 220 1.61 11.74 8.80
N GLN A 221 2.32 12.59 8.09
CA GLN A 221 3.33 12.25 7.09
C GLN A 221 4.48 11.35 7.62
N TYR A 222 4.52 11.12 8.91
CA TYR A 222 5.50 10.26 9.57
C TYR A 222 5.01 8.81 9.61
N PHE A 223 5.34 8.08 8.57
CA PHE A 223 5.13 6.62 8.48
C PHE A 223 6.35 5.84 9.03
N GLY A 224 6.95 6.33 10.11
CA GLY A 224 8.21 5.79 10.60
C GLY A 224 9.43 6.24 9.78
N GLU A 225 10.57 5.64 10.04
CA GLU A 225 11.81 5.91 9.32
C GLU A 225 11.89 5.16 8.00
N MET A 226 11.04 4.14 7.82
CA MET A 226 11.01 3.23 6.69
C MET A 226 9.59 2.82 6.34
N GLY A 227 9.41 2.38 5.13
CA GLY A 227 8.15 1.90 4.61
C GLY A 227 8.25 1.60 3.12
N GLY A 228 7.13 1.49 2.47
CA GLY A 228 7.03 1.21 1.05
C GLY A 228 5.84 0.31 0.78
N PHE A 229 5.63 -0.03 -0.48
CA PHE A 229 4.58 -0.94 -0.89
C PHE A 229 4.84 -1.50 -2.29
N ALA A 230 4.22 -2.64 -2.58
CA ALA A 230 4.20 -3.23 -3.90
C ALA A 230 2.96 -2.80 -4.70
N LEU A 231 3.17 -2.42 -5.94
CA LEU A 231 2.11 -2.34 -6.95
C LEU A 231 2.12 -3.64 -7.75
N GLN A 232 1.44 -4.65 -7.23
CA GLN A 232 1.54 -6.04 -7.69
C GLN A 232 1.19 -6.20 -9.17
N SER A 233 0.14 -5.53 -9.65
CA SER A 233 -0.29 -5.56 -11.05
C SER A 233 0.74 -4.93 -12.01
N LYS A 234 1.53 -3.99 -11.52
CA LYS A 234 2.60 -3.32 -12.27
C LYS A 234 3.97 -4.00 -12.09
N ARG A 235 4.07 -5.01 -11.23
CA ARG A 235 5.34 -5.65 -10.85
C ARG A 235 6.36 -4.60 -10.39
N MET A 236 5.92 -3.71 -9.54
CA MET A 236 6.70 -2.56 -9.10
C MET A 236 6.78 -2.53 -7.57
N ILE A 237 7.99 -2.32 -7.05
CA ILE A 237 8.24 -2.07 -5.64
C ILE A 237 8.61 -0.60 -5.46
N LEU A 238 7.94 0.08 -4.55
CA LEU A 238 8.25 1.44 -4.13
C LEU A 238 8.86 1.37 -2.73
N ALA A 239 10.18 1.19 -2.66
CA ALA A 239 10.91 0.96 -1.42
C ALA A 239 11.38 2.29 -0.81
N ALA A 240 10.87 2.60 0.38
CA ALA A 240 11.21 3.81 1.13
C ALA A 240 12.01 3.50 2.40
N ASN A 241 12.97 2.57 2.28
CA ASN A 241 13.86 2.12 3.33
C ASN A 241 15.35 2.41 3.02
N ASN A 242 15.62 3.19 1.97
CA ASN A 242 16.96 3.50 1.47
C ASN A 242 17.82 2.26 1.17
N SER A 243 17.21 1.15 0.77
CA SER A 243 17.89 -0.11 0.48
C SER A 243 17.42 -0.70 -0.84
N GLU A 244 18.27 -1.50 -1.49
CA GLU A 244 17.94 -2.34 -2.64
C GLU A 244 17.32 -3.68 -2.21
N TYR A 245 17.12 -3.88 -0.92
CA TYR A 245 16.60 -5.12 -0.35
C TYR A 245 15.30 -4.87 0.41
N TYR A 246 14.19 -5.33 -0.15
CA TYR A 246 12.86 -5.25 0.47
C TYR A 246 12.05 -6.51 0.14
N PRO A 247 12.42 -7.66 0.73
CA PRO A 247 11.87 -8.97 0.39
C PRO A 247 10.39 -9.11 0.70
N HIS A 248 9.86 -8.41 1.73
CA HIS A 248 8.45 -8.40 2.08
C HIS A 248 7.57 -8.02 0.87
N GLU A 249 7.88 -6.90 0.24
CA GLU A 249 7.11 -6.38 -0.89
C GLU A 249 7.25 -7.28 -2.15
N LEU A 250 8.37 -7.97 -2.28
CA LEU A 250 8.56 -8.91 -3.38
C LEU A 250 7.67 -10.14 -3.24
N CYS A 251 7.42 -10.63 -2.03
CA CYS A 251 6.48 -11.73 -1.78
C CYS A 251 5.08 -11.39 -2.32
N HIS A 252 4.58 -10.19 -2.06
CA HIS A 252 3.28 -9.74 -2.58
C HIS A 252 3.19 -9.76 -4.11
N ILE A 253 4.29 -9.44 -4.82
CA ILE A 253 4.32 -9.52 -6.29
C ILE A 253 4.20 -10.98 -6.73
N TYR A 254 4.97 -11.90 -6.13
CA TYR A 254 4.91 -13.31 -6.48
C TYR A 254 3.55 -13.94 -6.18
N THR A 255 2.96 -13.64 -5.02
CA THR A 255 1.59 -14.07 -4.67
C THR A 255 0.58 -13.60 -5.72
N HIS A 256 0.60 -12.31 -6.06
CA HIS A 256 -0.35 -11.74 -7.02
C HIS A 256 -0.19 -12.29 -8.43
N GLN A 257 1.05 -12.46 -8.92
CA GLN A 257 1.31 -12.92 -10.29
C GLN A 257 0.97 -14.41 -10.48
N ASN A 258 1.04 -15.22 -9.41
CA ASN A 258 0.80 -16.66 -9.48
C ASN A 258 -0.63 -17.09 -9.09
N ARG A 259 -1.53 -16.14 -8.85
CA ARG A 259 -2.91 -16.45 -8.40
C ARG A 259 -3.81 -17.11 -9.45
N GLY A 260 -3.44 -17.09 -10.73
CA GLY A 260 -4.22 -17.75 -11.80
C GLY A 260 -5.68 -17.26 -11.93
N GLY A 261 -5.96 -16.00 -11.57
CA GLY A 261 -7.33 -15.43 -11.54
C GLY A 261 -8.09 -15.63 -10.23
N ASN A 262 -7.55 -16.38 -9.27
CA ASN A 262 -8.14 -16.55 -7.95
C ASN A 262 -8.01 -15.27 -7.11
N SER A 263 -8.92 -15.09 -6.14
CA SER A 263 -8.72 -14.15 -5.05
C SER A 263 -7.60 -14.64 -4.15
N PHE A 264 -6.82 -13.74 -3.57
CA PHE A 264 -5.83 -14.10 -2.56
C PHE A 264 -6.32 -13.71 -1.16
N ASN A 265 -5.86 -14.47 -0.18
CA ASN A 265 -6.22 -14.22 1.21
C ASN A 265 -5.25 -13.18 1.82
N PRO A 266 -5.74 -12.04 2.33
CA PRO A 266 -4.87 -10.99 2.85
C PRO A 266 -4.07 -11.42 4.09
N TYR A 267 -4.63 -12.28 4.95
CA TYR A 267 -3.90 -12.80 6.12
C TYR A 267 -2.75 -13.72 5.69
N ALA A 268 -3.00 -14.57 4.70
CA ALA A 268 -1.99 -15.49 4.18
C ALA A 268 -0.89 -14.75 3.42
N ASP A 269 -1.24 -13.72 2.65
CA ASP A 269 -0.31 -12.91 1.86
C ASP A 269 0.65 -12.15 2.77
N GLU A 270 0.13 -11.44 3.78
CA GLU A 270 0.94 -10.77 4.80
C GLU A 270 1.75 -11.78 5.63
N GLY A 271 1.15 -12.94 5.93
CA GLY A 271 1.83 -14.02 6.66
C GLY A 271 3.01 -14.59 5.88
N LEU A 272 2.87 -14.87 4.58
CA LEU A 272 3.95 -15.33 3.73
C LEU A 272 5.07 -14.27 3.61
N ALA A 273 4.68 -13.01 3.36
CA ALA A 273 5.61 -11.90 3.25
C ALA A 273 6.41 -11.72 4.55
N THR A 274 5.75 -11.82 5.71
CA THR A 274 6.41 -11.75 7.02
C THR A 274 7.28 -12.97 7.32
N TYR A 275 6.82 -14.19 6.96
CA TYR A 275 7.60 -15.42 7.15
C TYR A 275 8.91 -15.39 6.37
N LEU A 276 8.86 -15.07 5.08
CA LEU A 276 10.02 -15.12 4.21
C LEU A 276 10.84 -13.83 4.20
N GLY A 277 10.17 -12.67 4.25
CA GLY A 277 10.77 -11.35 4.08
C GLY A 277 10.89 -10.50 5.35
N GLY A 278 10.26 -10.94 6.44
CA GLY A 278 10.13 -10.10 7.64
C GLY A 278 9.10 -8.99 7.49
N SER A 279 9.06 -8.07 8.46
CA SER A 279 8.22 -6.86 8.39
C SER A 279 8.89 -5.73 9.17
N GLY A 280 8.99 -4.53 8.58
CA GLY A 280 9.59 -3.38 9.24
C GLY A 280 11.06 -3.60 9.68
N GLU A 281 11.90 -4.23 8.86
CA GLU A 281 13.29 -4.66 9.15
C GLU A 281 13.43 -5.78 10.21
N LEU A 282 12.34 -6.24 10.77
CA LEU A 282 12.37 -7.33 11.73
C LEU A 282 12.15 -8.66 11.03
N SER A 283 13.02 -9.66 11.33
CA SER A 283 12.75 -11.03 10.93
C SER A 283 11.54 -11.60 11.67
N LEU A 284 10.91 -12.64 11.12
CA LEU A 284 9.82 -13.35 11.80
C LEU A 284 10.23 -13.75 13.23
N ALA A 285 11.43 -14.26 13.42
CA ALA A 285 11.92 -14.66 14.75
C ALA A 285 11.87 -13.50 15.76
N LYS A 286 12.28 -12.30 15.33
CA LYS A 286 12.27 -11.13 16.21
C LYS A 286 10.85 -10.62 16.48
N ILE A 287 9.98 -10.66 15.47
CA ILE A 287 8.56 -10.31 15.61
C ILE A 287 7.89 -11.27 16.62
N LEU A 288 8.15 -12.58 16.51
CA LEU A 288 7.55 -13.57 17.38
C LEU A 288 8.10 -13.51 18.81
N GLN A 289 9.38 -13.13 18.99
CA GLN A 289 9.92 -12.85 20.31
C GLN A 289 9.14 -11.71 20.99
N TYR A 290 8.95 -10.58 20.33
CA TYR A 290 8.17 -9.47 20.87
C TYR A 290 6.69 -9.84 21.09
N THR A 291 6.12 -10.65 20.19
CA THR A 291 4.76 -11.17 20.32
C THR A 291 4.64 -12.00 21.61
N GLU A 292 5.59 -12.89 21.89
CA GLU A 292 5.58 -13.69 23.11
C GLU A 292 5.69 -12.82 24.36
N GLU A 293 6.61 -11.85 24.39
CA GLU A 293 6.79 -10.92 25.51
C GLU A 293 5.49 -10.16 25.85
N VAL A 294 4.78 -9.66 24.83
CA VAL A 294 3.52 -8.92 25.01
C VAL A 294 2.37 -9.83 25.43
N PHE A 295 2.22 -10.99 24.77
CA PHE A 295 1.06 -11.87 24.98
C PHE A 295 1.18 -12.79 26.20
N LEU A 296 2.37 -13.03 26.70
CA LEU A 296 2.54 -13.74 27.96
C LEU A 296 2.28 -12.84 29.17
N THR A 297 2.38 -11.52 28.99
CA THR A 297 2.17 -10.54 30.07
C THR A 297 0.77 -9.95 30.12
N ASP A 298 0.06 -9.94 29.00
CA ASP A 298 -1.29 -9.39 28.84
C ASP A 298 -2.33 -10.50 28.66
N ASP A 299 -3.46 -10.40 29.35
CA ASP A 299 -4.60 -11.32 29.28
C ASP A 299 -5.45 -11.10 28.01
N LYS A 300 -4.81 -10.68 26.91
CA LYS A 300 -5.49 -10.40 25.63
C LYS A 300 -5.82 -11.68 24.89
N ASP A 301 -7.02 -11.72 24.31
CA ASP A 301 -7.45 -12.79 23.42
C ASP A 301 -6.74 -12.67 22.07
N THR A 302 -5.85 -13.63 21.77
CA THR A 302 -5.06 -13.63 20.54
C THR A 302 -5.94 -13.74 19.28
N PHE A 303 -7.10 -14.36 19.37
CA PHE A 303 -8.02 -14.49 18.25
C PHE A 303 -8.67 -13.16 17.88
N VAL A 304 -9.13 -12.39 18.87
CA VAL A 304 -9.73 -11.07 18.66
C VAL A 304 -8.71 -10.11 18.04
N GLU A 305 -7.50 -10.09 18.59
CA GLU A 305 -6.41 -9.26 18.06
C GLU A 305 -5.98 -9.67 16.65
N PHE A 306 -5.92 -10.99 16.39
CA PHE A 306 -5.57 -11.52 15.07
C PHE A 306 -6.62 -11.20 14.00
N LYS A 307 -7.90 -11.30 14.33
CA LYS A 307 -9.01 -11.01 13.40
C LYS A 307 -8.97 -9.56 12.90
N SER A 308 -8.38 -8.65 13.68
CA SER A 308 -8.03 -7.31 13.21
C SER A 308 -6.67 -7.36 12.51
N LEU A 309 -6.64 -7.51 11.19
CA LEU A 309 -5.40 -7.59 10.39
C LEU A 309 -4.42 -6.42 10.64
N TYR A 310 -4.87 -5.35 11.27
CA TYR A 310 -4.09 -4.14 11.55
C TYR A 310 -3.93 -3.86 13.05
N SER A 311 -4.16 -4.85 13.91
CA SER A 311 -3.88 -4.72 15.34
C SER A 311 -2.37 -4.55 15.57
N ARG A 312 -2.00 -3.47 16.27
CA ARG A 312 -0.61 -3.13 16.52
C ARG A 312 -0.23 -3.36 17.96
N MET A 313 0.95 -3.92 18.14
CA MET A 313 1.62 -4.05 19.42
C MET A 313 2.37 -2.75 19.77
N PRO A 314 2.77 -2.57 21.06
CA PRO A 314 3.83 -1.63 21.41
C PRO A 314 5.04 -1.84 20.47
N ASN A 315 5.69 -0.78 20.04
CA ASN A 315 6.77 -0.78 19.04
C ASN A 315 6.32 -0.91 17.57
N ASP A 316 5.03 -0.65 17.29
CA ASP A 316 4.49 -0.58 15.93
C ASP A 316 4.50 -1.90 15.14
N ILE A 317 4.74 -3.01 15.82
CA ILE A 317 4.72 -4.35 15.21
C ILE A 317 3.27 -4.75 14.95
N ASN A 318 2.97 -5.23 13.74
CA ASN A 318 1.66 -5.77 13.44
C ASN A 318 1.55 -7.19 13.99
N PHE A 319 0.66 -7.37 14.96
CA PHE A 319 0.42 -8.66 15.60
C PHE A 319 -0.06 -9.73 14.63
N ALA A 320 -1.04 -9.38 13.79
CA ALA A 320 -1.62 -10.33 12.84
C ALA A 320 -0.59 -10.81 11.80
N TYR A 321 0.34 -9.96 11.39
CA TYR A 321 1.43 -10.33 10.49
C TYR A 321 2.35 -11.40 11.12
N GLY A 322 2.75 -11.18 12.38
CA GLY A 322 3.58 -12.13 13.11
C GLY A 322 2.90 -13.49 13.28
N ILE A 323 1.63 -13.50 13.73
CA ILE A 323 0.89 -14.74 13.93
C ILE A 323 0.60 -15.43 12.60
N SER A 324 0.20 -14.71 11.56
CA SER A 324 0.03 -15.33 10.25
C SER A 324 1.35 -15.88 9.71
N GLY A 325 2.47 -15.17 9.90
CA GLY A 325 3.80 -15.67 9.55
C GLY A 325 4.16 -16.97 10.28
N LEU A 326 3.83 -17.07 11.57
CA LEU A 326 3.99 -18.31 12.36
C LEU A 326 3.15 -19.47 11.79
N LEU A 327 1.89 -19.21 11.46
CA LEU A 327 0.99 -20.25 10.93
C LEU A 327 1.43 -20.71 9.53
N VAL A 328 1.86 -19.77 8.68
CA VAL A 328 2.40 -20.08 7.34
C VAL A 328 3.72 -20.85 7.45
N GLU A 329 4.62 -20.49 8.36
CA GLU A 329 5.88 -21.25 8.62
C GLU A 329 5.57 -22.68 9.02
N ASN A 330 4.65 -22.89 9.96
CA ASN A 330 4.26 -24.24 10.40
C ASN A 330 3.62 -25.03 9.26
N LEU A 331 2.74 -24.39 8.48
CA LEU A 331 2.09 -25.03 7.33
C LEU A 331 3.13 -25.46 6.28
N HIS A 332 4.06 -24.55 5.94
CA HIS A 332 5.15 -24.85 5.00
C HIS A 332 6.04 -26.00 5.48
N ARG A 333 6.45 -25.95 6.72
CA ARG A 333 7.35 -26.95 7.31
C ARG A 333 6.73 -28.34 7.36
N GLU A 334 5.43 -28.45 7.74
CA GLU A 334 4.78 -29.75 7.97
C GLU A 334 4.13 -30.34 6.73
N TYR A 335 3.64 -29.49 5.82
CA TYR A 335 2.84 -29.91 4.67
C TYR A 335 3.39 -29.41 3.32
N GLY A 336 4.48 -28.65 3.32
CA GLY A 336 5.10 -28.12 2.11
C GLY A 336 4.41 -26.89 1.55
N PHE A 337 5.01 -26.32 0.50
CA PHE A 337 4.58 -25.04 -0.05
C PHE A 337 3.22 -25.10 -0.78
N GLU A 338 2.80 -26.27 -1.25
CA GLU A 338 1.47 -26.43 -1.88
C GLU A 338 0.34 -26.16 -0.86
N ALA A 339 0.50 -26.54 0.40
CA ALA A 339 -0.47 -26.20 1.44
C ALA A 339 -0.49 -24.67 1.73
N VAL A 340 0.66 -24.00 1.61
CA VAL A 340 0.74 -22.53 1.69
C VAL A 340 0.02 -21.89 0.51
N LYS A 341 0.16 -22.41 -0.72
CA LYS A 341 -0.59 -21.92 -1.88
C LYS A 341 -2.11 -22.11 -1.71
N GLU A 342 -2.54 -23.23 -1.15
CA GLU A 342 -3.96 -23.44 -0.83
C GLU A 342 -4.46 -22.36 0.14
N LEU A 343 -3.67 -21.99 1.16
CA LEU A 343 -4.00 -20.93 2.09
C LEU A 343 -4.02 -19.54 1.39
N LEU A 344 -3.00 -19.24 0.59
CA LEU A 344 -2.89 -17.98 -0.15
C LEU A 344 -4.09 -17.71 -1.06
N TYR A 345 -4.61 -18.76 -1.69
CA TYR A 345 -5.69 -18.65 -2.69
C TYR A 345 -7.04 -19.18 -2.19
N SER A 346 -7.23 -19.23 -0.86
CA SER A 346 -8.45 -19.71 -0.22
C SER A 346 -9.67 -18.77 -0.34
N GLY A 347 -9.49 -17.59 -0.93
CA GLY A 347 -10.48 -16.51 -0.97
C GLY A 347 -10.06 -15.34 -0.09
N ASP A 348 -10.86 -14.29 -0.06
CA ASP A 348 -10.50 -12.99 0.54
C ASP A 348 -11.06 -12.78 1.96
N THR A 349 -11.65 -13.82 2.55
CA THR A 349 -12.28 -13.73 3.88
C THR A 349 -11.43 -14.36 4.98
N PHE A 350 -11.66 -13.92 6.22
CA PHE A 350 -11.07 -14.56 7.39
C PHE A 350 -11.55 -16.01 7.59
N GLU A 351 -12.80 -16.28 7.29
CA GLU A 351 -13.40 -17.59 7.41
C GLU A 351 -12.73 -18.59 6.45
N SER A 352 -12.43 -18.19 5.21
CA SER A 352 -11.71 -19.01 4.24
C SER A 352 -10.27 -19.29 4.69
N TYR A 353 -9.59 -18.32 5.29
CA TYR A 353 -8.29 -18.50 5.92
C TYR A 353 -8.34 -19.56 7.02
N LEU A 354 -9.26 -19.36 7.98
CA LEU A 354 -9.38 -20.26 9.13
C LEU A 354 -9.77 -21.69 8.73
N ALA A 355 -10.55 -21.86 7.67
CA ALA A 355 -10.93 -23.17 7.16
C ALA A 355 -9.69 -23.98 6.71
N VAL A 356 -8.75 -23.36 5.99
CA VAL A 356 -7.51 -24.03 5.57
C VAL A 356 -6.57 -24.27 6.76
N ILE A 357 -6.45 -23.30 7.66
CA ILE A 357 -5.66 -23.48 8.90
C ILE A 357 -6.23 -24.62 9.75
N ASN A 358 -7.56 -24.74 9.86
CA ASN A 358 -8.19 -25.86 10.57
C ASN A 358 -7.94 -27.21 9.86
N LYS A 359 -8.03 -27.26 8.54
CA LYS A 359 -7.76 -28.46 7.75
C LYS A 359 -6.40 -29.07 8.04
N TYR A 360 -5.36 -28.25 8.15
CA TYR A 360 -3.98 -28.71 8.28
C TYR A 360 -3.47 -28.70 9.71
N LEU A 361 -3.69 -27.60 10.45
CA LEU A 361 -3.11 -27.40 11.77
C LEU A 361 -4.08 -27.68 12.92
N HIS A 362 -5.34 -28.07 12.60
CA HIS A 362 -6.41 -28.33 13.57
C HIS A 362 -6.67 -27.15 14.52
N ILE A 363 -6.56 -25.93 13.99
CA ILE A 363 -6.84 -24.67 14.70
C ILE A 363 -8.21 -24.17 14.28
N THR A 364 -9.08 -24.03 15.27
CA THR A 364 -10.44 -23.49 15.15
C THR A 364 -10.53 -22.20 15.98
N GLU A 365 -11.61 -21.43 15.81
CA GLU A 365 -11.88 -20.27 16.67
C GLU A 365 -11.80 -20.65 18.17
N ALA A 366 -12.42 -21.77 18.55
CA ALA A 366 -12.52 -22.21 19.95
C ALA A 366 -11.17 -22.56 20.59
N ASN A 367 -10.18 -22.99 19.81
CA ASN A 367 -8.86 -23.38 20.34
C ASN A 367 -7.71 -22.48 19.88
N PHE A 368 -8.02 -21.39 19.15
CA PHE A 368 -7.03 -20.53 18.51
C PHE A 368 -5.99 -20.02 19.49
N ASP A 369 -6.41 -19.37 20.56
CA ASP A 369 -5.50 -18.78 21.54
C ASP A 369 -4.53 -19.83 22.13
N GLY A 370 -5.03 -20.95 22.59
CA GLY A 370 -4.20 -22.01 23.19
C GLY A 370 -3.20 -22.61 22.19
N ARG A 371 -3.63 -22.84 20.94
CA ARG A 371 -2.77 -23.42 19.89
C ARG A 371 -1.72 -22.42 19.39
N VAL A 372 -2.09 -21.17 19.19
CA VAL A 372 -1.16 -20.12 18.77
C VAL A 372 -0.07 -19.92 19.85
N ARG A 373 -0.45 -19.83 21.12
CA ARG A 373 0.50 -19.72 22.23
C ARG A 373 1.43 -20.95 22.32
N GLN A 374 0.91 -22.13 22.05
CA GLN A 374 1.73 -23.34 21.98
C GLN A 374 2.76 -23.26 20.84
N LEU A 375 2.32 -22.97 19.62
CA LEU A 375 3.18 -22.85 18.44
C LEU A 375 4.26 -21.76 18.61
N LEU A 376 3.90 -20.65 19.23
CA LEU A 376 4.83 -19.56 19.53
C LEU A 376 5.95 -20.02 20.46
N LYS A 377 5.62 -20.72 21.55
CA LYS A 377 6.61 -21.31 22.45
C LYS A 377 7.50 -22.34 21.75
N GLU A 378 6.93 -23.18 20.91
CA GLU A 378 7.67 -24.19 20.12
C GLU A 378 8.64 -23.52 19.15
N TYR A 379 8.19 -22.49 18.43
CA TYR A 379 9.01 -21.70 17.52
C TYR A 379 10.20 -21.08 18.23
N ASN A 380 9.97 -20.36 19.32
CA ASN A 380 11.02 -19.67 20.06
C ASN A 380 12.03 -20.65 20.69
N ARG A 381 11.59 -21.82 21.15
CA ARG A 381 12.50 -22.87 21.62
C ARG A 381 13.41 -23.43 20.52
N ARG A 382 12.93 -23.49 19.28
CA ARG A 382 13.74 -23.98 18.13
C ARG A 382 14.78 -22.95 17.69
N ASN A 383 14.46 -21.67 17.75
CA ASN A 383 15.28 -20.59 17.19
C ASN A 383 16.18 -19.91 18.25
N ASN A 384 16.00 -20.19 19.53
CA ASN A 384 16.85 -19.68 20.63
C ASN A 384 17.96 -20.70 21.04
N LYS A 385 18.22 -21.73 20.24
CA LYS A 385 19.32 -22.65 20.35
C LYS A 385 20.49 -22.22 19.46
#